data_1da01bc7220d06c1076748a00da4e01e
#
_entry.id   1da01bc7220d06c1076748a00da4e01e
#
_cell.length_a   1.000
_cell.length_b   1.000
_cell.length_c   1.000
_cell.angle_alpha   90.00
_cell.angle_beta   90.00
_cell.angle_gamma   90.00
#
_symmetry.space_group_name_H-M   'P 1'
#
loop_
_entity.id
_entity.type
_entity.pdbx_description
1 polymer ?
#
loop_
_entity_poly.entity_id
_entity_poly.type
_entity_poly.pdbx_seq_one_letter_code
_entity_poly.pdbx_strand_id
1 'polypeptide(L)'
;ASKIDPRLTERFAVSTHVEYIVLMKDRAVFNRLPSSWTKIQRGSFVYNNLLAKASKTQAEIIGLLRQRAIPHRSFYVSNAISVTSDRKTMEELAARSDVETVMDNTPLRMLDYTVDRSQPASRGGEPEWGLKMIKADSVWEMGYTGQGVVIGGQDTGYDWDLSPLKTKYRGYIDSTTADHNYNWHDAIHKNNPVYPDSLKNSCGYSLPVPCDDNTHGTHTMGTMVGSDQDNSIG
;
A
#
# COMPACT_ATOMS: atom_id res chain seq x y z
N ALA A 1 -5.35 -1.11 30.59
CA ALA A 1 -5.40 -0.09 29.51
C ALA A 1 -6.63 -0.38 28.66
N SER A 2 -7.30 0.67 28.18
CA SER A 2 -8.42 0.53 27.25
C SER A 2 -7.95 -0.09 25.95
N LYS A 3 -8.70 -1.05 25.41
CA LYS A 3 -8.44 -1.62 24.08
C LYS A 3 -8.96 -0.72 22.94
N ILE A 4 -9.67 0.33 23.24
CA ILE A 4 -10.32 1.21 22.27
C ILE A 4 -9.49 2.48 22.13
N ASP A 5 -9.16 2.84 20.88
CA ASP A 5 -8.52 4.11 20.54
C ASP A 5 -9.41 5.29 20.99
N PRO A 6 -8.89 6.24 21.77
CA PRO A 6 -9.67 7.38 22.26
C PRO A 6 -10.35 8.19 21.16
N ARG A 7 -9.73 8.30 19.97
CA ARG A 7 -10.29 9.02 18.81
C ARG A 7 -11.65 8.47 18.35
N LEU A 8 -11.90 7.19 18.55
CA LEU A 8 -13.19 6.57 18.22
C LEU A 8 -14.33 7.15 19.06
N THR A 9 -14.06 7.52 20.32
CA THR A 9 -15.07 8.17 21.18
C THR A 9 -15.51 9.51 20.60
N GLU A 10 -14.57 10.29 20.08
CA GLU A 10 -14.84 11.59 19.45
C GLU A 10 -15.63 11.41 18.15
N ARG A 11 -15.25 10.42 17.34
CA ARG A 11 -15.94 10.12 16.07
C ARG A 11 -17.38 9.65 16.29
N PHE A 12 -17.62 8.82 17.29
CA PHE A 12 -18.98 8.38 17.63
C PHE A 12 -19.84 9.47 18.31
N ALA A 13 -19.25 10.58 18.74
CA ALA A 13 -20.01 11.74 19.19
C ALA A 13 -20.70 12.49 18.04
N VAL A 14 -20.18 12.37 16.82
CA VAL A 14 -20.66 13.10 15.63
C VAL A 14 -21.19 12.17 14.53
N SER A 15 -21.01 10.85 14.65
CA SER A 15 -21.47 9.87 13.65
C SER A 15 -22.03 8.63 14.34
N THR A 16 -23.13 8.11 13.82
CA THR A 16 -23.76 6.87 14.32
C THR A 16 -23.00 5.61 13.85
N HIS A 17 -22.28 5.70 12.73
CA HIS A 17 -21.48 4.61 12.18
C HIS A 17 -20.08 5.13 11.85
N VAL A 18 -19.07 4.38 12.26
CA VAL A 18 -17.66 4.72 12.10
C VAL A 18 -16.90 3.51 11.55
N GLU A 19 -15.97 3.76 10.66
CA GLU A 19 -15.02 2.74 10.23
C GLU A 19 -13.84 2.68 11.20
N TYR A 20 -13.48 1.46 11.63
CA TYR A 20 -12.38 1.18 12.54
C TYR A 20 -11.74 -0.17 12.23
N ILE A 21 -10.53 -0.39 12.74
CA ILE A 21 -9.77 -1.64 12.58
C ILE A 21 -9.79 -2.43 13.88
N VAL A 22 -10.25 -3.67 13.83
CA VAL A 22 -10.14 -4.66 14.90
C VAL A 22 -8.88 -5.48 14.69
N LEU A 23 -7.91 -5.37 15.59
CA LEU A 23 -6.67 -6.14 15.54
C LEU A 23 -6.79 -7.38 16.41
N MET A 24 -6.53 -8.55 15.84
CA MET A 24 -6.57 -9.82 16.58
C MET A 24 -5.34 -9.99 17.46
N LYS A 25 -5.52 -10.57 18.64
CA LYS A 25 -4.42 -10.81 19.60
C LYS A 25 -3.48 -11.92 19.14
N ASP A 26 -4.03 -13.02 18.61
CA ASP A 26 -3.26 -14.17 18.16
C ASP A 26 -2.77 -13.95 16.72
N ARG A 27 -1.51 -13.58 16.54
CA ARG A 27 -0.85 -13.33 15.26
C ARG A 27 0.11 -14.46 14.92
N ALA A 28 0.34 -14.67 13.62
CA ALA A 28 1.37 -15.60 13.18
C ALA A 28 2.77 -15.07 13.54
N VAL A 29 3.56 -15.93 14.14
CA VAL A 29 4.97 -15.63 14.45
C VAL A 29 5.82 -16.59 13.62
N PHE A 30 6.83 -16.06 12.95
CA PHE A 30 7.74 -16.84 12.13
C PHE A 30 9.13 -16.86 12.76
N ASN A 31 9.63 -18.05 13.03
CA ASN A 31 11.03 -18.26 13.35
C ASN A 31 11.86 -18.11 12.05
N ARG A 32 13.19 -18.13 12.18
CA ARG A 32 14.09 -18.09 11.03
C ARG A 32 13.80 -19.29 10.12
N LEU A 33 13.38 -18.99 8.90
CA LEU A 33 13.11 -20.01 7.87
C LEU A 33 14.42 -20.63 7.36
N PRO A 34 14.41 -21.87 6.88
CA PRO A 34 15.61 -22.53 6.37
C PRO A 34 16.25 -21.72 5.25
N SER A 35 17.58 -21.54 5.34
CA SER A 35 18.34 -20.82 4.32
C SER A 35 18.34 -21.52 2.97
N SER A 36 18.14 -22.84 2.94
CA SER A 36 18.03 -23.65 1.73
C SER A 36 16.74 -23.42 0.94
N TRP A 37 15.73 -22.78 1.52
CA TRP A 37 14.49 -22.52 0.83
C TRP A 37 14.63 -21.40 -0.20
N THR A 38 14.06 -21.63 -1.36
CA THR A 38 13.93 -20.58 -2.40
C THR A 38 13.02 -19.45 -1.92
N LYS A 39 13.07 -18.30 -2.58
CA LYS A 39 12.16 -17.16 -2.32
C LYS A 39 10.70 -17.58 -2.41
N ILE A 40 10.35 -18.40 -3.42
CA ILE A 40 8.98 -18.92 -3.63
C ILE A 40 8.54 -19.79 -2.46
N GLN A 41 9.37 -20.74 -2.03
CA GLN A 41 9.04 -21.63 -0.90
C GLN A 41 8.82 -20.83 0.39
N ARG A 42 9.68 -19.87 0.69
CA ARG A 42 9.50 -18.98 1.85
C ARG A 42 8.23 -18.15 1.75
N GLY A 43 7.98 -17.54 0.59
CA GLY A 43 6.78 -16.74 0.35
C GLY A 43 5.49 -17.54 0.49
N SER A 44 5.41 -18.73 -0.12
CA SER A 44 4.26 -19.63 -0.03
C SER A 44 4.01 -20.09 1.41
N PHE A 45 5.07 -20.44 2.14
CA PHE A 45 4.96 -20.83 3.54
C PHE A 45 4.37 -19.70 4.39
N VAL A 46 4.92 -18.48 4.27
CA VAL A 46 4.44 -17.31 5.03
C VAL A 46 2.98 -17.00 4.68
N TYR A 47 2.66 -16.94 3.38
CA TYR A 47 1.30 -16.68 2.90
C TYR A 47 0.29 -17.67 3.47
N ASN A 48 0.54 -18.96 3.32
CA ASN A 48 -0.38 -20.02 3.76
C ASN A 48 -0.60 -19.97 5.30
N ASN A 49 0.47 -19.72 6.06
CA ASN A 49 0.36 -19.61 7.52
C ASN A 49 -0.41 -18.36 7.97
N LEU A 50 -0.18 -17.22 7.34
CA LEU A 50 -0.93 -15.99 7.61
C LEU A 50 -2.41 -16.16 7.28
N LEU A 51 -2.71 -16.72 6.12
CA LEU A 51 -4.09 -16.96 5.70
C LEU A 51 -4.81 -17.96 6.63
N ALA A 52 -4.18 -19.07 6.99
CA ALA A 52 -4.74 -20.06 7.90
C ALA A 52 -4.98 -19.47 9.31
N LYS A 53 -4.02 -18.66 9.81
CA LYS A 53 -4.15 -17.97 11.10
C LYS A 53 -5.34 -17.02 11.08
N ALA A 54 -5.43 -16.15 10.09
CA ALA A 54 -6.52 -15.18 9.97
C ALA A 54 -7.87 -15.90 9.82
N SER A 55 -7.97 -16.89 8.94
CA SER A 55 -9.20 -17.67 8.75
C SER A 55 -9.71 -18.34 10.03
N LYS A 56 -8.78 -18.84 10.86
CA LYS A 56 -9.13 -19.46 12.14
C LYS A 56 -9.56 -18.44 13.20
N THR A 57 -8.77 -17.39 13.39
CA THR A 57 -8.95 -16.47 14.51
C THR A 57 -10.04 -15.42 14.27
N GLN A 58 -10.32 -15.09 13.01
CA GLN A 58 -11.35 -14.12 12.62
C GLN A 58 -12.73 -14.76 12.42
N ALA A 59 -12.82 -16.09 12.35
CA ALA A 59 -14.04 -16.81 11.94
C ALA A 59 -15.29 -16.40 12.70
N GLU A 60 -15.22 -16.33 14.04
CA GLU A 60 -16.37 -15.97 14.89
C GLU A 60 -16.80 -14.53 14.68
N ILE A 61 -15.84 -13.59 14.62
CA ILE A 61 -16.14 -12.17 14.39
C ILE A 61 -16.76 -11.99 13.00
N ILE A 62 -16.18 -12.59 11.97
CA ILE A 62 -16.72 -12.51 10.61
C ILE A 62 -18.11 -13.14 10.52
N GLY A 63 -18.35 -14.28 11.21
CA GLY A 63 -19.67 -14.90 11.33
C GLY A 63 -20.70 -13.96 11.94
N LEU A 64 -20.37 -13.31 13.06
CA LEU A 64 -21.20 -12.32 13.72
C LEU A 64 -21.52 -11.12 12.80
N LEU A 65 -20.49 -10.57 12.14
CA LEU A 65 -20.65 -9.42 11.26
C LEU A 65 -21.52 -9.74 10.04
N ARG A 66 -21.34 -10.92 9.46
CA ARG A 66 -22.19 -11.42 8.35
C ARG A 66 -23.63 -11.61 8.77
N GLN A 67 -23.87 -12.25 9.92
CA GLN A 67 -25.22 -12.44 10.46
C GLN A 67 -25.97 -11.13 10.66
N ARG A 68 -25.26 -10.06 11.05
CA ARG A 68 -25.81 -8.72 11.26
C ARG A 68 -25.77 -7.82 10.02
N ALA A 69 -25.34 -8.33 8.87
CA ALA A 69 -25.12 -7.56 7.63
C ALA A 69 -24.23 -6.32 7.83
N ILE A 70 -23.24 -6.40 8.72
CA ILE A 70 -22.31 -5.31 9.01
C ILE A 70 -21.18 -5.31 7.97
N PRO A 71 -20.90 -4.18 7.29
CA PRO A 71 -19.80 -4.05 6.34
C PRO A 71 -18.45 -4.31 7.02
N HIS A 72 -17.66 -5.21 6.44
CA HIS A 72 -16.35 -5.56 6.96
C HIS A 72 -15.41 -6.07 5.87
N ARG A 73 -14.10 -5.97 6.13
CA ARG A 73 -13.03 -6.53 5.28
C ARG A 73 -11.97 -7.19 6.14
N SER A 74 -11.63 -8.43 5.82
CA SER A 74 -10.56 -9.19 6.48
C SER A 74 -9.20 -8.89 5.86
N PHE A 75 -8.18 -8.75 6.71
CA PHE A 75 -6.77 -8.62 6.33
C PHE A 75 -5.96 -9.74 6.98
N TYR A 76 -5.42 -10.64 6.19
CA TYR A 76 -4.66 -11.79 6.69
C TYR A 76 -3.24 -11.42 7.11
N VAL A 77 -2.61 -10.43 6.47
CA VAL A 77 -1.21 -10.06 6.74
C VAL A 77 -1.01 -9.55 8.17
N SER A 78 -1.86 -8.63 8.59
CA SER A 78 -1.84 -8.04 9.93
C SER A 78 -2.72 -8.78 10.94
N ASN A 79 -3.50 -9.76 10.49
CA ASN A 79 -4.57 -10.42 11.24
C ASN A 79 -5.56 -9.40 11.83
N ALA A 80 -6.15 -8.60 10.96
CA ALA A 80 -7.05 -7.51 11.33
C ALA A 80 -8.36 -7.56 10.50
N ILE A 81 -9.38 -6.88 11.00
CA ILE A 81 -10.67 -6.73 10.31
C ILE A 81 -11.05 -5.24 10.30
N SER A 82 -11.26 -4.64 9.12
CA SER A 82 -11.94 -3.35 9.01
C SER A 82 -13.44 -3.58 9.18
N VAL A 83 -14.08 -2.75 9.99
CA VAL A 83 -15.50 -2.84 10.31
C VAL A 83 -16.09 -1.45 10.26
N THR A 84 -17.29 -1.31 9.65
CA THR A 84 -18.08 -0.08 9.72
C THR A 84 -19.37 -0.38 10.50
N SER A 85 -19.47 0.12 11.74
CA SER A 85 -20.63 -0.17 12.58
C SER A 85 -20.94 0.95 13.57
N ASP A 86 -21.98 0.72 14.38
CA ASP A 86 -22.31 1.55 15.52
C ASP A 86 -21.35 1.35 16.70
N ARG A 87 -21.46 2.25 17.69
CA ARG A 87 -20.63 2.23 18.90
C ARG A 87 -20.83 0.95 19.71
N LYS A 88 -22.07 0.46 19.82
CA LYS A 88 -22.39 -0.75 20.61
C LYS A 88 -21.66 -1.98 20.06
N THR A 89 -21.70 -2.16 18.75
CA THR A 89 -20.98 -3.26 18.09
C THR A 89 -19.47 -3.13 18.28
N MET A 90 -18.92 -1.93 18.16
CA MET A 90 -17.49 -1.69 18.39
C MET A 90 -17.08 -2.05 19.83
N GLU A 91 -17.86 -1.64 20.84
CA GLU A 91 -17.60 -1.97 22.25
C GLU A 91 -17.74 -3.48 22.51
N GLU A 92 -18.70 -4.17 21.88
CA GLU A 92 -18.86 -5.62 21.93
C GLU A 92 -17.62 -6.34 21.38
N LEU A 93 -17.11 -5.91 20.25
CA LEU A 93 -15.90 -6.47 19.65
C LEU A 93 -14.67 -6.21 20.53
N ALA A 94 -14.52 -5.01 21.08
CA ALA A 94 -13.42 -4.66 21.96
C ALA A 94 -13.41 -5.47 23.27
N ALA A 95 -14.59 -5.85 23.78
CA ALA A 95 -14.71 -6.65 25.00
C ALA A 95 -14.24 -8.10 24.85
N ARG A 96 -14.11 -8.60 23.62
CA ARG A 96 -13.66 -9.98 23.35
C ARG A 96 -12.22 -10.21 23.81
N SER A 97 -11.95 -11.41 24.32
CA SER A 97 -10.63 -11.82 24.79
C SER A 97 -9.61 -12.04 23.67
N ASP A 98 -10.09 -12.38 22.46
CA ASP A 98 -9.31 -12.63 21.24
C ASP A 98 -8.98 -11.36 20.45
N VAL A 99 -9.55 -10.21 20.82
CA VAL A 99 -9.21 -8.89 20.27
C VAL A 99 -8.13 -8.23 21.11
N GLU A 100 -7.07 -7.73 20.45
CA GLU A 100 -5.99 -6.99 21.08
C GLU A 100 -6.37 -5.52 21.27
N THR A 101 -6.80 -4.88 20.17
CA THR A 101 -7.15 -3.45 20.18
C THR A 101 -8.14 -3.13 19.04
N VAL A 102 -8.89 -2.07 19.23
CA VAL A 102 -9.73 -1.45 18.21
C VAL A 102 -9.18 -0.06 17.93
N MET A 103 -8.73 0.15 16.70
CA MET A 103 -8.03 1.36 16.25
C MET A 103 -8.92 2.20 15.35
N ASP A 104 -8.76 3.50 15.42
CA ASP A 104 -9.36 4.42 14.47
C ASP A 104 -8.79 4.21 13.05
N ASN A 105 -9.68 4.23 12.04
CA ASN A 105 -9.32 4.17 10.62
C ASN A 105 -9.73 5.46 9.92
N THR A 106 -9.42 6.61 10.52
CA THR A 106 -9.66 7.90 9.88
C THR A 106 -8.78 8.04 8.64
N PRO A 107 -9.35 8.39 7.48
CA PRO A 107 -8.57 8.74 6.32
C PRO A 107 -7.57 9.86 6.64
N LEU A 108 -6.34 9.68 6.21
CA LEU A 108 -5.30 10.68 6.36
C LEU A 108 -5.16 11.47 5.05
N ARG A 109 -4.92 12.77 5.19
CA ARG A 109 -4.52 13.62 4.07
C ARG A 109 -3.00 13.54 3.93
N MET A 110 -2.51 13.32 2.72
CA MET A 110 -1.10 13.48 2.41
C MET A 110 -0.73 14.96 2.60
N LEU A 111 0.45 15.22 3.16
CA LEU A 111 0.93 16.59 3.30
C LEU A 111 1.07 17.20 1.91
N ASP A 112 0.56 18.43 1.73
CA ASP A 112 0.81 19.19 0.52
C ASP A 112 2.31 19.49 0.44
N TYR A 113 2.96 19.03 -0.61
CA TYR A 113 4.34 19.42 -0.89
C TYR A 113 4.34 20.45 -2.00
N THR A 114 5.14 21.49 -1.84
CA THR A 114 5.40 22.46 -2.89
C THR A 114 6.58 21.98 -3.71
N VAL A 115 6.33 21.71 -4.99
CA VAL A 115 7.43 21.44 -5.93
C VAL A 115 8.17 22.76 -6.16
N ASP A 116 9.42 22.82 -5.74
CA ASP A 116 10.30 23.93 -6.11
C ASP A 116 10.64 23.85 -7.60
N ARG A 117 9.89 24.58 -8.40
CA ARG A 117 10.09 24.67 -9.86
C ARG A 117 11.18 25.66 -10.26
N SER A 118 11.84 26.29 -9.29
CA SER A 118 12.94 27.25 -9.55
C SER A 118 14.24 26.55 -9.96
N GLN A 119 14.38 25.26 -9.63
CA GLN A 119 15.52 24.48 -10.06
C GLN A 119 15.29 23.99 -11.49
N PRO A 120 16.23 24.27 -12.43
CA PRO A 120 16.14 23.70 -13.75
C PRO A 120 16.19 22.19 -13.64
N ALA A 121 15.26 21.50 -14.31
CA ALA A 121 15.35 20.05 -14.47
C ALA A 121 16.72 19.74 -15.07
N SER A 122 17.48 18.87 -14.44
CA SER A 122 18.75 18.39 -15.02
C SER A 122 18.44 17.70 -16.35
N ARG A 123 18.82 18.35 -17.44
CA ARG A 123 18.62 17.83 -18.80
C ARG A 123 19.89 17.21 -19.39
N GLY A 124 20.83 16.82 -18.54
CA GLY A 124 22.19 16.57 -19.02
C GLY A 124 22.83 15.25 -18.66
N GLY A 125 22.14 14.12 -18.65
CA GLY A 125 22.79 12.80 -18.51
C GLY A 125 23.50 12.52 -17.18
N GLU A 126 23.49 13.46 -16.27
CA GLU A 126 24.06 13.31 -14.92
C GLU A 126 22.99 12.89 -13.91
N PRO A 127 23.28 11.93 -13.04
CA PRO A 127 22.37 11.54 -11.96
C PRO A 127 21.97 12.72 -11.10
N GLU A 128 20.72 12.77 -10.68
CA GLU A 128 20.21 13.80 -9.78
C GLU A 128 21.02 13.86 -8.47
N TRP A 129 21.05 15.05 -7.85
CA TRP A 129 21.87 15.31 -6.67
C TRP A 129 21.60 14.30 -5.51
N GLY A 130 20.36 13.85 -5.36
CA GLY A 130 19.97 12.88 -4.33
C GLY A 130 20.62 11.50 -4.56
N LEU A 131 20.72 11.06 -5.79
CA LEU A 131 21.39 9.80 -6.17
C LEU A 131 22.90 9.88 -5.93
N LYS A 132 23.52 11.02 -6.27
CA LYS A 132 24.93 11.29 -5.95
C LYS A 132 25.19 11.35 -4.46
N MET A 133 24.27 11.95 -3.66
CA MET A 133 24.39 12.03 -2.21
C MET A 133 24.44 10.65 -1.55
N ILE A 134 23.64 9.69 -2.01
CA ILE A 134 23.66 8.31 -1.53
C ILE A 134 24.72 7.46 -2.22
N LYS A 135 25.52 8.03 -3.14
CA LYS A 135 26.57 7.36 -3.92
C LYS A 135 26.05 6.19 -4.77
N ALA A 136 24.84 6.34 -5.32
CA ALA A 136 24.29 5.34 -6.23
C ALA A 136 25.16 5.15 -7.47
N ASP A 137 25.67 6.24 -8.04
CA ASP A 137 26.63 6.27 -9.14
C ASP A 137 27.87 5.41 -8.87
N SER A 138 28.46 5.52 -7.68
CA SER A 138 29.60 4.70 -7.31
C SER A 138 29.28 3.19 -7.23
N VAL A 139 28.05 2.85 -6.85
CA VAL A 139 27.58 1.45 -6.82
C VAL A 139 27.36 0.93 -8.24
N TRP A 140 26.85 1.76 -9.15
CA TRP A 140 26.70 1.39 -10.57
C TRP A 140 28.05 1.17 -11.26
N GLU A 141 29.07 2.00 -10.95
CA GLU A 141 30.45 1.79 -11.43
C GLU A 141 31.02 0.44 -11.00
N MET A 142 30.60 -0.10 -9.86
CA MET A 142 30.94 -1.46 -9.42
C MET A 142 30.17 -2.57 -10.16
N GLY A 143 29.24 -2.22 -11.07
CA GLY A 143 28.43 -3.15 -11.83
C GLY A 143 27.11 -3.58 -11.16
N TYR A 144 26.74 -2.99 -10.01
CA TYR A 144 25.48 -3.28 -9.34
C TYR A 144 24.40 -2.27 -9.76
N THR A 145 23.55 -2.66 -10.67
CA THR A 145 22.46 -1.83 -11.22
C THR A 145 21.07 -2.41 -10.93
N GLY A 146 20.94 -3.27 -9.91
CA GLY A 146 19.67 -3.88 -9.51
C GLY A 146 19.18 -5.00 -10.43
N GLN A 147 20.06 -5.66 -11.18
CA GLN A 147 19.70 -6.72 -12.10
C GLN A 147 18.89 -7.84 -11.42
N GLY A 148 17.70 -8.16 -11.96
CA GLY A 148 16.81 -9.20 -11.45
C GLY A 148 16.06 -8.81 -10.17
N VAL A 149 16.22 -7.58 -9.66
CA VAL A 149 15.45 -7.06 -8.52
C VAL A 149 14.12 -6.51 -9.00
N VAL A 150 13.05 -6.81 -8.25
CA VAL A 150 11.72 -6.23 -8.48
C VAL A 150 11.42 -5.23 -7.37
N ILE A 151 11.17 -3.99 -7.76
CA ILE A 151 10.75 -2.92 -6.86
C ILE A 151 9.22 -2.83 -6.88
N GLY A 152 8.61 -2.81 -5.72
CA GLY A 152 7.18 -2.51 -5.55
C GLY A 152 7.01 -1.17 -4.86
N GLY A 153 6.17 -0.30 -5.41
CA GLY A 153 5.80 0.98 -4.81
C GLY A 153 4.35 0.97 -4.33
N GLN A 154 4.09 1.70 -3.24
CA GLN A 154 2.75 2.06 -2.78
C GLN A 154 2.73 3.58 -2.65
N ASP A 155 2.05 4.23 -3.59
CA ASP A 155 2.08 5.68 -3.74
C ASP A 155 0.76 6.17 -4.38
N THR A 156 0.74 7.36 -4.98
CA THR A 156 -0.43 7.97 -5.62
C THR A 156 -0.86 7.31 -6.92
N GLY A 157 -0.04 6.42 -7.44
CA GLY A 157 -0.22 5.75 -8.72
C GLY A 157 1.05 5.85 -9.57
N TYR A 158 1.00 5.36 -10.81
CA TYR A 158 2.17 5.32 -11.69
C TYR A 158 1.75 5.47 -13.14
N ASP A 159 2.37 6.42 -13.86
CA ASP A 159 2.31 6.52 -15.30
C ASP A 159 3.36 5.56 -15.91
N TRP A 160 3.01 4.29 -15.93
CA TRP A 160 3.90 3.20 -16.30
C TRP A 160 4.41 3.26 -17.75
N ASP A 161 3.67 3.92 -18.64
CA ASP A 161 3.97 4.03 -20.07
C ASP A 161 4.86 5.20 -20.45
N LEU A 162 5.30 6.00 -19.49
CA LEU A 162 6.35 6.98 -19.69
C LEU A 162 7.65 6.32 -20.14
N SER A 163 8.33 6.90 -21.13
CA SER A 163 9.55 6.35 -21.74
C SER A 163 10.55 5.80 -20.72
N PRO A 164 10.92 6.51 -19.64
CA PRO A 164 11.89 6.03 -18.67
C PRO A 164 11.43 4.84 -17.82
N LEU A 165 10.12 4.59 -17.72
CA LEU A 165 9.53 3.56 -16.86
C LEU A 165 9.00 2.36 -17.65
N LYS A 166 8.58 2.59 -18.89
CA LYS A 166 7.81 1.66 -19.69
C LYS A 166 8.44 0.27 -19.80
N THR A 167 9.71 0.20 -20.20
CA THR A 167 10.43 -1.06 -20.35
C THR A 167 10.86 -1.68 -19.01
N LYS A 168 10.79 -0.92 -17.92
CA LYS A 168 11.08 -1.39 -16.57
C LYS A 168 9.83 -1.97 -15.88
N TYR A 169 8.65 -1.64 -16.38
CA TYR A 169 7.41 -2.16 -15.82
C TYR A 169 7.31 -3.68 -15.99
N ARG A 170 7.14 -4.41 -14.91
CA ARG A 170 7.12 -5.88 -14.93
C ARG A 170 6.04 -6.48 -15.83
N GLY A 171 4.93 -5.74 -16.00
CA GLY A 171 3.84 -6.12 -16.89
C GLY A 171 4.06 -5.77 -18.36
N TYR A 172 5.16 -5.10 -18.72
CA TYR A 172 5.45 -4.71 -20.09
C TYR A 172 5.62 -5.93 -21.02
N ILE A 173 4.93 -5.93 -22.15
CA ILE A 173 5.02 -6.97 -23.18
C ILE A 173 5.68 -6.37 -24.43
N ASP A 174 5.13 -5.27 -24.95
CA ASP A 174 5.62 -4.55 -26.11
C ASP A 174 5.23 -3.06 -26.07
N SER A 175 5.54 -2.32 -27.13
CA SER A 175 5.29 -0.86 -27.19
C SER A 175 3.82 -0.46 -27.03
N THR A 176 2.88 -1.38 -27.22
CA THR A 176 1.44 -1.14 -27.21
C THR A 176 0.68 -1.94 -26.15
N THR A 177 1.33 -2.96 -25.55
CA THR A 177 0.65 -3.96 -24.72
C THR A 177 1.38 -4.17 -23.40
N ALA A 178 0.61 -4.32 -22.33
CA ALA A 178 1.08 -4.71 -21.02
C ALA A 178 0.08 -5.66 -20.32
N ASP A 179 0.58 -6.57 -19.50
CA ASP A 179 -0.23 -7.38 -18.58
C ASP A 179 -0.19 -6.75 -17.19
N HIS A 180 -1.32 -6.24 -16.74
CA HIS A 180 -1.44 -5.60 -15.44
C HIS A 180 -1.78 -6.60 -14.31
N ASN A 181 -2.15 -7.85 -14.63
CA ASN A 181 -2.48 -8.85 -13.63
C ASN A 181 -1.24 -9.16 -12.76
N TYR A 182 -1.43 -9.09 -11.43
CA TYR A 182 -0.35 -9.26 -10.45
C TYR A 182 0.81 -8.26 -10.57
N ASN A 183 0.69 -7.26 -11.45
CA ASN A 183 1.67 -6.19 -11.65
C ASN A 183 1.16 -4.84 -11.18
N TRP A 184 -0.16 -4.71 -11.04
CA TRP A 184 -0.85 -3.53 -10.54
C TRP A 184 -1.98 -3.90 -9.58
N HIS A 185 -2.23 -3.06 -8.59
CA HIS A 185 -3.41 -3.10 -7.74
C HIS A 185 -3.80 -1.69 -7.33
N ASP A 186 -4.98 -1.26 -7.76
CA ASP A 186 -5.56 -0.01 -7.28
C ASP A 186 -6.24 -0.24 -5.94
N ALA A 187 -5.72 0.38 -4.89
CA ALA A 187 -6.29 0.33 -3.55
C ALA A 187 -7.33 1.43 -3.29
N ILE A 188 -7.53 2.33 -4.24
CA ILE A 188 -8.50 3.43 -4.15
C ILE A 188 -9.84 2.96 -4.68
N HIS A 189 -10.76 2.61 -3.79
CA HIS A 189 -12.06 2.05 -4.16
C HIS A 189 -13.22 3.05 -4.06
N LYS A 190 -13.00 4.21 -3.47
CA LYS A 190 -14.00 5.27 -3.25
C LYS A 190 -13.34 6.62 -2.99
N ASN A 191 -14.12 7.68 -3.12
CA ASN A 191 -13.64 9.02 -2.78
C ASN A 191 -13.17 9.09 -1.32
N ASN A 192 -12.06 9.77 -1.08
CA ASN A 192 -11.59 10.09 0.26
C ASN A 192 -12.28 11.37 0.76
N PRO A 193 -13.09 11.29 1.85
CA PRO A 193 -13.86 12.45 2.32
C PRO A 193 -13.03 13.60 2.89
N VAL A 194 -11.73 13.39 3.14
CA VAL A 194 -10.85 14.48 3.62
C VAL A 194 -10.30 15.35 2.49
N TYR A 195 -10.48 14.94 1.22
CA TYR A 195 -10.13 15.75 0.08
C TYR A 195 -11.35 16.51 -0.44
N PRO A 196 -11.23 17.82 -0.72
CA PRO A 196 -12.31 18.57 -1.36
C PRO A 196 -12.58 18.03 -2.77
N ASP A 197 -13.80 18.26 -3.26
CA ASP A 197 -14.21 17.83 -4.61
C ASP A 197 -13.32 18.36 -5.74
N SER A 198 -12.62 19.49 -5.51
CA SER A 198 -11.66 20.06 -6.44
C SER A 198 -10.36 19.26 -6.60
N LEU A 199 -10.09 18.32 -5.67
CA LEU A 199 -8.95 17.41 -5.70
C LEU A 199 -9.43 15.98 -5.94
N LYS A 200 -10.45 15.80 -6.77
CA LYS A 200 -10.93 14.46 -7.14
C LYS A 200 -9.83 13.68 -7.83
N ASN A 201 -9.77 12.40 -7.52
CA ASN A 201 -8.96 11.44 -8.25
C ASN A 201 -9.38 11.45 -9.73
N SER A 202 -8.53 12.04 -10.58
CA SER A 202 -8.77 12.15 -12.03
C SER A 202 -8.68 10.80 -12.73
N CYS A 203 -8.01 9.84 -12.14
CA CYS A 203 -7.90 8.48 -12.64
C CYS A 203 -9.19 7.68 -12.46
N GLY A 204 -9.92 7.86 -11.34
CA GLY A 204 -11.08 7.06 -10.96
C GLY A 204 -10.78 6.07 -9.84
N TYR A 205 -11.56 5.00 -9.74
CA TYR A 205 -11.50 4.05 -8.63
C TYR A 205 -11.47 2.61 -9.12
N SER A 206 -10.76 1.75 -8.39
CA SER A 206 -10.66 0.31 -8.67
C SER A 206 -10.20 0.02 -10.11
N LEU A 207 -9.20 0.74 -10.56
CA LEU A 207 -8.71 0.66 -11.92
C LEU A 207 -7.93 -0.63 -12.19
N PRO A 208 -8.19 -1.29 -13.32
CA PRO A 208 -7.41 -2.46 -13.74
C PRO A 208 -6.04 -2.09 -14.34
N VAL A 209 -5.80 -0.81 -14.62
CA VAL A 209 -4.60 -0.28 -15.27
C VAL A 209 -3.97 0.78 -14.38
N PRO A 210 -2.62 0.84 -14.26
CA PRO A 210 -1.96 1.90 -13.49
C PRO A 210 -2.30 3.29 -14.04
N CYS A 211 -2.51 4.22 -13.13
CA CYS A 211 -2.72 5.63 -13.40
C CYS A 211 -2.24 6.44 -12.19
N ASP A 212 -1.64 7.60 -12.42
CA ASP A 212 -1.18 8.51 -11.37
C ASP A 212 -1.98 9.82 -11.43
N ASP A 213 -2.74 10.13 -10.39
CA ASP A 213 -3.55 11.35 -10.30
C ASP A 213 -2.83 12.51 -9.62
N ASN A 214 -1.60 12.29 -9.15
CA ASN A 214 -0.84 13.27 -8.35
C ASN A 214 0.59 13.51 -8.84
N THR A 215 1.11 12.66 -9.73
CA THR A 215 2.50 12.66 -10.23
C THR A 215 3.58 12.28 -9.21
N HIS A 216 3.26 12.16 -7.92
CA HIS A 216 4.23 11.82 -6.88
C HIS A 216 4.75 10.40 -7.05
N GLY A 217 3.87 9.41 -7.22
CA GLY A 217 4.27 8.01 -7.37
C GLY A 217 5.13 7.78 -8.62
N THR A 218 4.78 8.41 -9.74
CA THR A 218 5.56 8.37 -10.97
C THR A 218 6.96 8.95 -10.77
N HIS A 219 7.05 10.09 -10.07
CA HIS A 219 8.34 10.72 -9.76
C HIS A 219 9.21 9.82 -8.86
N THR A 220 8.63 9.26 -7.79
CA THR A 220 9.38 8.37 -6.89
C THR A 220 9.84 7.09 -7.59
N MET A 221 9.01 6.51 -8.45
CA MET A 221 9.38 5.34 -9.24
C MET A 221 10.47 5.68 -10.25
N GLY A 222 10.40 6.87 -10.88
CA GLY A 222 11.45 7.39 -11.76
C GLY A 222 12.80 7.45 -11.04
N THR A 223 12.81 7.98 -9.81
CA THR A 223 14.03 8.03 -8.98
C THR A 223 14.59 6.65 -8.63
N MET A 224 13.73 5.63 -8.47
CA MET A 224 14.18 4.29 -8.09
C MET A 224 14.62 3.42 -9.26
N VAL A 225 14.00 3.54 -10.43
CA VAL A 225 14.20 2.59 -11.54
C VAL A 225 14.20 3.25 -12.93
N GLY A 226 13.99 4.56 -12.99
CA GLY A 226 13.86 5.26 -14.28
C GLY A 226 15.15 5.25 -15.05
N SER A 227 15.09 4.87 -16.32
CA SER A 227 16.16 5.10 -17.28
C SER A 227 15.61 5.22 -18.69
N ASP A 228 16.19 6.08 -19.48
CA ASP A 228 16.00 6.08 -20.92
C ASP A 228 17.34 5.78 -21.61
N GLN A 229 17.32 5.71 -22.95
CA GLN A 229 18.52 5.30 -23.71
C GLN A 229 19.69 6.30 -23.54
N ASP A 230 19.38 7.55 -23.17
CA ASP A 230 20.35 8.64 -23.12
C ASP A 230 20.63 9.13 -21.68
N ASN A 231 19.79 8.77 -20.70
CA ASN A 231 19.88 9.30 -19.34
C ASN A 231 19.47 8.26 -18.29
N SER A 232 20.34 8.01 -17.34
CA SER A 232 20.00 7.31 -16.10
C SER A 232 19.31 8.29 -15.15
N ILE A 233 18.03 8.07 -14.88
CA ILE A 233 17.22 8.94 -14.00
C ILE A 233 17.26 8.41 -12.57
N GLY A 234 17.32 7.09 -12.42
CA GLY A 234 17.37 6.39 -11.15
C GLY A 234 18.09 5.05 -11.21
#